data_2957a8a615a9701c5c6f817b46ced1b1
#
_entry.id   2957a8a615a9701c5c6f817b46ced1b1
#
_cell.length_a   1.000
_cell.length_b   1.000
_cell.length_c   1.000
_cell.angle_alpha   90.00
_cell.angle_beta   90.00
_cell.angle_gamma   90.00
#
_symmetry.space_group_name_H-M   'P 1'
#
loop_
_entity.id
_entity.type
_entity.pdbx_description
1 polymer ?
#
loop_
_entity_poly.entity_id
_entity_poly.type
_entity_poly.pdbx_seq_one_letter_code
_entity_poly.pdbx_strand_id
1 'polypeptide(L)'
;MSVFGHQMRFNLEDGFPLLTTKKLHLKSIIYELLWFLQGNTNVHYLQEHGVRIWNEWADENGELGPVYGHQWRSWPDYKGGSIDQIKQVVEQIKHSPDSRRMIVSAWNVAEVNDMALPPCHTLFQFYVANGRLSLQLYQRSADIFLGVPFNIASYALLLQMMAQVTGLKAGDFVHTLGDAHIYLNHLEQVHLQLTREPRPLPQMVLNPEVKDIFAFQYEDFQLLNYDPHPHIAGVVAV
;
A
#
# COMPACT_ATOMS: atom_id res chain seq x y z
N MET A 1 14.43 -8.60 -16.40
CA MET A 1 14.03 -7.61 -17.43
C MET A 1 13.45 -6.41 -16.72
N SER A 2 13.82 -5.19 -17.11
CA SER A 2 13.26 -3.98 -16.47
C SER A 2 13.02 -2.87 -17.48
N VAL A 3 12.15 -1.93 -17.09
CA VAL A 3 11.94 -0.62 -17.73
C VAL A 3 12.03 0.45 -16.65
N PHE A 4 12.56 1.61 -16.99
CA PHE A 4 12.68 2.72 -16.05
C PHE A 4 11.65 3.80 -16.37
N GLY A 5 10.77 4.05 -15.41
CA GLY A 5 9.69 5.03 -15.54
C GLY A 5 8.45 4.46 -16.24
N HIS A 6 7.43 4.10 -15.44
CA HIS A 6 6.11 3.71 -15.94
C HIS A 6 5.04 4.24 -14.99
N GLN A 7 3.86 4.56 -15.53
CA GLN A 7 2.74 5.03 -14.70
C GLN A 7 1.45 4.31 -15.08
N MET A 8 0.72 3.86 -14.06
CA MET A 8 -0.62 3.28 -14.17
C MET A 8 -1.63 4.18 -13.45
N ARG A 9 -2.87 4.15 -13.90
CA ARG A 9 -3.98 4.88 -13.27
C ARG A 9 -5.18 3.96 -13.11
N PHE A 10 -5.77 3.98 -11.92
CA PHE A 10 -6.94 3.19 -11.55
C PHE A 10 -8.02 4.13 -11.02
N ASN A 11 -9.16 4.23 -11.72
CA ASN A 11 -10.32 4.96 -11.19
C ASN A 11 -11.09 4.04 -10.23
N LEU A 12 -11.18 4.41 -8.96
CA LEU A 12 -11.83 3.56 -7.97
C LEU A 12 -13.37 3.50 -8.08
N GLU A 13 -13.96 4.29 -8.97
CA GLU A 13 -15.38 4.14 -9.35
C GLU A 13 -15.62 2.90 -10.24
N ASP A 14 -14.60 2.46 -11.00
CA ASP A 14 -14.69 1.27 -11.85
C ASP A 14 -14.65 -0.03 -11.04
N GLY A 15 -14.26 0.04 -9.76
CA GLY A 15 -14.11 -1.09 -8.84
C GLY A 15 -12.80 -1.05 -8.06
N PHE A 16 -12.63 -2.00 -7.16
CA PHE A 16 -11.40 -2.13 -6.37
C PHE A 16 -10.33 -2.85 -7.20
N PRO A 17 -9.14 -2.26 -7.43
CA PRO A 17 -8.14 -2.79 -8.35
C PRO A 17 -7.36 -3.97 -7.74
N LEU A 18 -8.07 -5.00 -7.32
CA LEU A 18 -7.51 -6.27 -6.89
C LEU A 18 -7.39 -7.21 -8.11
N LEU A 19 -6.17 -7.61 -8.40
CA LEU A 19 -5.84 -8.39 -9.59
C LEU A 19 -6.73 -9.63 -9.74
N THR A 20 -7.27 -9.86 -10.94
CA THR A 20 -8.16 -11.01 -11.24
C THR A 20 -7.49 -12.11 -12.05
N THR A 21 -6.38 -11.83 -12.72
CA THR A 21 -5.62 -12.82 -13.51
C THR A 21 -4.84 -13.83 -12.65
N LYS A 22 -4.67 -13.54 -11.36
CA LYS A 22 -4.27 -14.50 -10.31
C LYS A 22 -4.85 -14.07 -8.97
N LYS A 23 -5.21 -15.02 -8.12
CA LYS A 23 -5.73 -14.78 -6.78
C LYS A 23 -4.64 -14.17 -5.88
N LEU A 24 -4.95 -13.07 -5.22
CA LEU A 24 -4.12 -12.43 -4.20
C LEU A 24 -4.62 -12.76 -2.79
N HIS A 25 -3.72 -12.71 -1.80
CA HIS A 25 -4.03 -12.95 -0.39
C HIS A 25 -4.42 -11.62 0.29
N LEU A 26 -5.68 -11.20 0.12
CA LEU A 26 -6.20 -9.92 0.63
C LEU A 26 -5.98 -9.75 2.14
N LYS A 27 -6.07 -10.83 2.92
CA LYS A 27 -5.83 -10.80 4.37
C LYS A 27 -4.46 -10.19 4.71
N SER A 28 -3.40 -10.60 3.98
CA SER A 28 -2.06 -10.03 4.19
C SER A 28 -2.01 -8.55 3.85
N ILE A 29 -2.69 -8.12 2.78
CA ILE A 29 -2.72 -6.72 2.35
C ILE A 29 -3.38 -5.84 3.42
N ILE A 30 -4.53 -6.27 3.96
CA ILE A 30 -5.24 -5.52 4.99
C ILE A 30 -4.42 -5.42 6.28
N TYR A 31 -3.91 -6.55 6.80
CA TYR A 31 -3.14 -6.54 8.04
C TYR A 31 -1.83 -5.76 7.92
N GLU A 32 -1.14 -5.83 6.77
CA GLU A 32 0.06 -5.01 6.53
C GLU A 32 -0.27 -3.51 6.56
N LEU A 33 -1.34 -3.09 5.89
CA LEU A 33 -1.75 -1.67 5.90
C LEU A 33 -2.13 -1.20 7.31
N LEU A 34 -2.89 -1.99 8.06
CA LEU A 34 -3.24 -1.69 9.45
C LEU A 34 -1.99 -1.61 10.34
N TRP A 35 -1.04 -2.50 10.13
CA TRP A 35 0.24 -2.51 10.83
C TRP A 35 1.07 -1.24 10.55
N PHE A 36 1.14 -0.78 9.30
CA PHE A 36 1.76 0.52 8.96
C PHE A 36 1.04 1.68 9.65
N LEU A 37 -0.30 1.69 9.64
CA LEU A 37 -1.09 2.76 10.26
C LEU A 37 -0.98 2.77 11.79
N GLN A 38 -0.64 1.65 12.43
CA GLN A 38 -0.32 1.60 13.85
C GLN A 38 1.07 2.18 14.18
N GLY A 39 1.91 2.42 13.17
CA GLY A 39 3.31 2.82 13.37
C GLY A 39 4.20 1.68 13.85
N ASN A 40 3.72 0.44 13.75
CA ASN A 40 4.41 -0.75 14.23
C ASN A 40 5.47 -1.21 13.22
N THR A 41 6.58 -1.75 13.71
CA THR A 41 7.72 -2.26 12.92
C THR A 41 8.09 -3.69 13.29
N ASN A 42 7.43 -4.26 14.28
CA ASN A 42 7.66 -5.64 14.73
C ASN A 42 6.68 -6.60 14.04
N VAL A 43 7.19 -7.72 13.50
CA VAL A 43 6.39 -8.68 12.73
C VAL A 43 5.46 -9.55 13.58
N HIS A 44 5.57 -9.55 14.90
CA HIS A 44 4.73 -10.39 15.76
C HIS A 44 3.24 -10.11 15.57
N TYR A 45 2.83 -8.83 15.43
CA TYR A 45 1.45 -8.50 15.11
C TYR A 45 0.96 -9.19 13.84
N LEU A 46 1.78 -9.20 12.78
CA LEU A 46 1.43 -9.86 11.52
C LEU A 46 1.35 -11.39 11.69
N GLN A 47 2.30 -11.98 12.44
CA GLN A 47 2.37 -13.42 12.70
C GLN A 47 1.16 -13.91 13.51
N GLU A 48 0.71 -13.17 14.52
CA GLU A 48 -0.48 -13.45 15.32
C GLU A 48 -1.75 -13.55 14.45
N HIS A 49 -1.77 -12.81 13.35
CA HIS A 49 -2.85 -12.84 12.37
C HIS A 49 -2.61 -13.79 11.19
N GLY A 50 -1.53 -14.60 11.25
CA GLY A 50 -1.19 -15.58 10.23
C GLY A 50 -0.58 -14.97 8.95
N VAL A 51 -0.08 -13.74 9.02
CA VAL A 51 0.61 -13.03 7.94
C VAL A 51 2.12 -13.16 8.13
N ARG A 52 2.84 -13.59 7.09
CA ARG A 52 4.26 -13.93 7.17
C ARG A 52 5.13 -13.25 6.11
N ILE A 53 4.57 -12.25 5.41
CA ILE A 53 5.22 -11.61 4.26
C ILE A 53 6.47 -10.80 4.61
N TRP A 54 6.72 -10.54 5.88
CA TRP A 54 7.89 -9.81 6.39
C TRP A 54 8.88 -10.68 7.19
N ASN A 55 8.60 -11.97 7.37
CA ASN A 55 9.39 -12.84 8.27
C ASN A 55 10.87 -13.00 7.86
N GLU A 56 11.14 -12.97 6.53
CA GLU A 56 12.51 -13.20 6.03
C GLU A 56 13.46 -12.02 6.27
N TRP A 57 12.92 -10.83 6.57
CA TRP A 57 13.72 -9.62 6.84
C TRP A 57 13.83 -9.28 8.32
N ALA A 58 13.00 -9.90 9.17
CA ALA A 58 12.99 -9.62 10.60
C ALA A 58 14.18 -10.26 11.30
N ASP A 59 14.70 -9.57 12.32
CA ASP A 59 15.70 -10.13 13.21
C ASP A 59 15.11 -11.21 14.14
N GLU A 60 15.93 -11.74 15.05
CA GLU A 60 15.53 -12.78 16.02
C GLU A 60 14.44 -12.32 17.00
N ASN A 61 14.26 -11.00 17.19
CA ASN A 61 13.25 -10.39 18.04
C ASN A 61 12.00 -9.96 17.24
N GLY A 62 11.98 -10.20 15.93
CA GLY A 62 10.90 -9.80 15.03
C GLY A 62 10.96 -8.34 14.60
N GLU A 63 12.07 -7.65 14.81
CA GLU A 63 12.23 -6.23 14.48
C GLU A 63 12.73 -6.04 13.04
N LEU A 64 12.25 -4.96 12.41
CA LEU A 64 12.61 -4.57 11.05
C LEU A 64 13.35 -3.21 10.99
N GLY A 65 13.58 -2.59 12.15
CA GLY A 65 14.07 -1.23 12.22
C GLY A 65 12.99 -0.20 11.83
N PRO A 66 13.37 1.07 11.56
CA PRO A 66 12.44 2.18 11.38
C PRO A 66 11.76 2.17 9.99
N VAL A 67 11.14 1.04 9.60
CA VAL A 67 10.46 0.87 8.30
C VAL A 67 9.12 1.62 8.26
N TYR A 68 8.43 1.59 7.16
CA TYR A 68 7.18 2.27 6.78
C TYR A 68 6.32 2.83 7.92
N GLY A 69 5.87 1.99 8.86
CA GLY A 69 5.00 2.40 9.95
C GLY A 69 5.64 3.45 10.85
N HIS A 70 6.91 3.28 11.18
CA HIS A 70 7.67 4.26 11.95
C HIS A 70 7.76 5.60 11.22
N GLN A 71 8.14 5.59 9.94
CA GLN A 71 8.27 6.81 9.16
C GLN A 71 6.93 7.52 8.98
N TRP A 72 5.84 6.79 8.77
CA TRP A 72 4.51 7.38 8.58
C TRP A 72 3.96 8.03 9.86
N ARG A 73 4.24 7.43 11.03
CA ARG A 73 3.59 7.78 12.29
C ARG A 73 4.50 8.44 13.32
N SER A 74 5.81 8.31 13.18
CA SER A 74 6.78 8.80 14.16
C SER A 74 8.09 9.27 13.50
N TRP A 75 7.99 10.01 12.39
CA TRP A 75 9.16 10.58 11.73
C TRP A 75 9.96 11.44 12.70
N PRO A 76 11.27 11.18 12.95
CA PRO A 76 12.06 11.95 13.88
C PRO A 76 12.14 13.43 13.45
N ASP A 77 11.87 14.36 14.37
CA ASP A 77 12.12 15.76 14.14
C ASP A 77 13.48 16.18 14.72
N TYR A 78 14.08 17.23 14.17
CA TYR A 78 15.39 17.73 14.62
C TYR A 78 15.36 18.37 16.02
N LYS A 79 14.19 18.47 16.66
CA LYS A 79 14.00 19.02 18.02
C LYS A 79 13.89 17.92 19.07
N GLY A 80 14.06 16.65 18.68
CA GLY A 80 13.97 15.49 19.55
C GLY A 80 12.53 15.00 19.79
N GLY A 81 11.57 15.46 18.97
CA GLY A 81 10.20 14.96 18.92
C GLY A 81 9.95 14.07 17.72
N SER A 82 8.69 13.86 17.39
CA SER A 82 8.27 13.10 16.20
C SER A 82 7.10 13.75 15.48
N ILE A 83 6.99 13.45 14.19
CA ILE A 83 5.95 13.92 13.29
C ILE A 83 5.10 12.74 12.84
N ASP A 84 3.81 12.80 13.13
CA ASP A 84 2.81 11.86 12.58
C ASP A 84 2.33 12.40 11.23
N GLN A 85 2.93 11.90 10.13
CA GLN A 85 2.63 12.35 8.78
C GLN A 85 1.20 11.99 8.37
N ILE A 86 0.67 10.82 8.78
CA ILE A 86 -0.70 10.39 8.44
C ILE A 86 -1.71 11.33 9.09
N LYS A 87 -1.54 11.63 10.39
CA LYS A 87 -2.41 12.58 11.10
C LYS A 87 -2.38 13.96 10.45
N GLN A 88 -1.18 14.46 10.12
CA GLN A 88 -1.04 15.75 9.45
C GLN A 88 -1.76 15.79 8.09
N VAL A 89 -1.64 14.75 7.28
CA VAL A 89 -2.29 14.68 5.97
C VAL A 89 -3.81 14.61 6.11
N VAL A 90 -4.35 13.84 7.07
CA VAL A 90 -5.80 13.82 7.36
C VAL A 90 -6.32 15.23 7.67
N GLU A 91 -5.61 15.97 8.54
CA GLU A 91 -5.98 17.34 8.89
C GLU A 91 -5.84 18.31 7.69
N GLN A 92 -4.81 18.15 6.87
CA GLN A 92 -4.65 18.96 5.66
C GLN A 92 -5.77 18.72 4.64
N ILE A 93 -6.18 17.46 4.42
CA ILE A 93 -7.28 17.12 3.51
C ILE A 93 -8.58 17.78 3.99
N LYS A 94 -8.85 17.76 5.32
CA LYS A 94 -10.07 18.34 5.90
C LYS A 94 -10.10 19.87 5.86
N HIS A 95 -8.97 20.52 6.16
CA HIS A 95 -8.93 21.95 6.43
C HIS A 95 -8.23 22.78 5.34
N SER A 96 -7.50 22.14 4.44
CA SER A 96 -6.74 22.79 3.37
C SER A 96 -6.69 21.90 2.13
N PRO A 97 -7.86 21.53 1.53
CA PRO A 97 -7.94 20.55 0.45
C PRO A 97 -7.17 20.97 -0.82
N ASP A 98 -6.95 22.27 -1.03
CA ASP A 98 -6.17 22.79 -2.15
C ASP A 98 -4.65 22.75 -1.92
N SER A 99 -4.20 22.21 -0.78
CA SER A 99 -2.77 22.10 -0.46
C SER A 99 -2.05 21.18 -1.44
N ARG A 100 -0.88 21.61 -1.89
CA ARG A 100 0.06 20.80 -2.69
C ARG A 100 1.10 20.10 -1.84
N ARG A 101 0.92 20.08 -0.51
CA ARG A 101 1.88 19.57 0.48
C ARG A 101 1.36 18.33 1.22
N MET A 102 0.28 17.70 0.72
CA MET A 102 -0.30 16.49 1.28
C MET A 102 0.54 15.27 0.89
N ILE A 103 1.74 15.17 1.44
CA ILE A 103 2.75 14.15 1.12
C ILE A 103 3.06 13.36 2.39
N VAL A 104 3.22 12.04 2.23
CA VAL A 104 3.77 11.13 3.22
C VAL A 104 4.99 10.46 2.62
N SER A 105 6.14 10.53 3.30
CA SER A 105 7.40 9.93 2.88
C SER A 105 7.80 8.80 3.83
N ALA A 106 8.21 7.67 3.26
CA ALA A 106 8.88 6.60 4.00
C ALA A 106 10.40 6.61 3.78
N TRP A 107 10.89 7.39 2.80
CA TRP A 107 12.32 7.48 2.49
C TRP A 107 12.98 8.52 3.38
N ASN A 108 13.53 8.07 4.51
CA ASN A 108 14.31 8.90 5.43
C ASN A 108 15.80 8.63 5.24
N VAL A 109 16.50 9.58 4.62
CA VAL A 109 17.93 9.44 4.29
C VAL A 109 18.80 9.22 5.53
N ALA A 110 18.38 9.74 6.69
CA ALA A 110 19.12 9.57 7.95
C ALA A 110 18.98 8.16 8.55
N GLU A 111 17.90 7.44 8.26
CA GLU A 111 17.57 6.15 8.89
C GLU A 111 17.46 4.99 7.91
N VAL A 112 17.56 5.24 6.59
CA VAL A 112 17.35 4.21 5.57
C VAL A 112 18.31 3.02 5.69
N ASN A 113 19.50 3.24 6.23
CA ASN A 113 20.51 2.19 6.43
C ASN A 113 20.25 1.35 7.70
N ASP A 114 19.37 1.79 8.58
CA ASP A 114 18.96 1.08 9.80
C ASP A 114 17.70 0.24 9.57
N MET A 115 17.15 0.28 8.37
CA MET A 115 15.97 -0.50 7.96
C MET A 115 16.39 -1.86 7.43
N ALA A 116 15.72 -2.93 7.86
CA ALA A 116 15.94 -4.28 7.34
C ALA A 116 15.71 -4.36 5.81
N LEU A 117 14.78 -3.54 5.31
CA LEU A 117 14.53 -3.38 3.88
C LEU A 117 14.22 -1.90 3.57
N PRO A 118 15.07 -1.20 2.80
CA PRO A 118 14.79 0.17 2.36
C PRO A 118 13.47 0.27 1.58
N PRO A 119 12.64 1.31 1.85
CA PRO A 119 11.30 1.40 1.30
C PRO A 119 11.26 1.37 -0.23
N CYS A 120 10.55 0.40 -0.82
CA CYS A 120 10.28 0.34 -2.26
C CYS A 120 9.26 1.40 -2.65
N HIS A 121 8.13 1.48 -1.94
CA HIS A 121 7.14 2.55 -2.08
C HIS A 121 7.54 3.73 -1.19
N THR A 122 8.23 4.71 -1.80
CA THR A 122 9.02 5.72 -1.09
C THR A 122 8.22 6.89 -0.58
N LEU A 123 7.25 7.36 -1.36
CA LEU A 123 6.36 8.46 -0.98
C LEU A 123 5.04 8.38 -1.72
N PHE A 124 4.02 8.98 -1.13
CA PHE A 124 2.73 9.19 -1.78
C PHE A 124 2.18 10.57 -1.48
N GLN A 125 1.36 11.07 -2.42
CA GLN A 125 0.74 12.39 -2.37
C GLN A 125 -0.74 12.29 -2.61
N PHE A 126 -1.52 13.06 -1.86
CA PHE A 126 -2.96 13.22 -2.07
C PHE A 126 -3.29 14.47 -2.88
N TYR A 127 -4.43 14.41 -3.57
CA TYR A 127 -4.98 15.49 -4.35
C TYR A 127 -6.51 15.50 -4.23
N VAL A 128 -7.08 16.66 -3.94
CA VAL A 128 -8.53 16.84 -3.83
C VAL A 128 -9.02 17.68 -5.00
N ALA A 129 -10.03 17.16 -5.70
CA ALA A 129 -10.74 17.90 -6.75
C ALA A 129 -12.18 17.41 -6.88
N ASN A 130 -13.13 18.31 -7.07
CA ASN A 130 -14.54 18.00 -7.32
C ASN A 130 -15.16 17.05 -6.28
N GLY A 131 -14.78 17.20 -4.99
CA GLY A 131 -15.26 16.35 -3.90
C GLY A 131 -14.67 14.93 -3.90
N ARG A 132 -13.60 14.71 -4.66
CA ARG A 132 -12.90 13.41 -4.76
C ARG A 132 -11.47 13.54 -4.26
N LEU A 133 -11.02 12.50 -3.56
CA LEU A 133 -9.64 12.32 -3.12
C LEU A 133 -8.94 11.35 -4.06
N SER A 134 -7.81 11.75 -4.60
CA SER A 134 -6.91 10.91 -5.39
C SER A 134 -5.57 10.74 -4.69
N LEU A 135 -4.86 9.66 -4.99
CA LEU A 135 -3.56 9.34 -4.41
C LEU A 135 -2.58 8.99 -5.52
N GLN A 136 -1.39 9.58 -5.50
CA GLN A 136 -0.27 9.16 -6.34
C GLN A 136 0.83 8.56 -5.49
N LEU A 137 1.26 7.33 -5.81
CA LEU A 137 2.39 6.64 -5.22
C LEU A 137 3.60 6.70 -6.16
N TYR A 138 4.79 7.00 -5.63
CA TYR A 138 6.06 6.70 -6.29
C TYR A 138 6.72 5.49 -5.64
N GLN A 139 6.92 4.44 -6.43
CA GLN A 139 7.60 3.21 -6.06
C GLN A 139 8.92 3.10 -6.82
N ARG A 140 10.05 3.17 -6.11
CA ARG A 140 11.39 3.19 -6.72
C ARG A 140 11.80 1.86 -7.34
N SER A 141 11.34 0.75 -6.75
CA SER A 141 11.66 -0.63 -7.14
C SER A 141 10.36 -1.44 -7.12
N ALA A 142 10.01 -2.03 -8.26
CA ALA A 142 8.69 -2.58 -8.50
C ALA A 142 8.77 -3.96 -9.16
N ASP A 143 8.72 -5.02 -8.34
CA ASP A 143 8.51 -6.39 -8.82
C ASP A 143 7.08 -6.52 -9.35
N ILE A 144 6.95 -6.54 -10.67
CA ILE A 144 5.66 -6.56 -11.37
C ILE A 144 4.85 -7.82 -11.07
N PHE A 145 5.51 -8.94 -10.83
CA PHE A 145 4.81 -10.21 -10.61
C PHE A 145 4.34 -10.42 -9.18
N LEU A 146 5.18 -10.19 -8.17
CA LEU A 146 4.82 -10.41 -6.76
C LEU A 146 4.39 -9.14 -6.05
N GLY A 147 5.23 -8.11 -6.02
CA GLY A 147 5.04 -6.94 -5.16
C GLY A 147 3.98 -5.96 -5.67
N VAL A 148 4.05 -5.55 -6.93
CA VAL A 148 3.18 -4.52 -7.50
C VAL A 148 1.69 -4.80 -7.33
N PRO A 149 1.17 -6.03 -7.53
CA PRO A 149 -0.24 -6.32 -7.30
C PRO A 149 -0.70 -6.09 -5.85
N PHE A 150 0.15 -6.41 -4.87
CA PHE A 150 -0.11 -6.12 -3.45
C PHE A 150 -0.09 -4.61 -3.19
N ASN A 151 0.89 -3.89 -3.73
CA ASN A 151 1.00 -2.45 -3.55
C ASN A 151 -0.19 -1.70 -4.18
N ILE A 152 -0.67 -2.10 -5.37
CA ILE A 152 -1.88 -1.53 -5.99
C ILE A 152 -3.07 -1.65 -5.04
N ALA A 153 -3.35 -2.85 -4.54
CA ALA A 153 -4.49 -3.07 -3.66
C ALA A 153 -4.34 -2.35 -2.31
N SER A 154 -3.15 -2.35 -1.72
CA SER A 154 -2.86 -1.68 -0.45
C SER A 154 -3.10 -0.17 -0.53
N TYR A 155 -2.56 0.51 -1.55
CA TYR A 155 -2.72 1.96 -1.69
C TYR A 155 -4.11 2.38 -2.20
N ALA A 156 -4.78 1.53 -2.99
CA ALA A 156 -6.18 1.74 -3.33
C ALA A 156 -7.07 1.64 -2.08
N LEU A 157 -6.77 0.69 -1.17
CA LEU A 157 -7.46 0.55 0.11
C LEU A 157 -7.21 1.76 1.01
N LEU A 158 -5.95 2.20 1.15
CA LEU A 158 -5.60 3.41 1.89
C LEU A 158 -6.36 4.64 1.34
N LEU A 159 -6.45 4.78 0.02
CA LEU A 159 -7.20 5.88 -0.61
C LEU A 159 -8.69 5.83 -0.23
N GLN A 160 -9.32 4.66 -0.25
CA GLN A 160 -10.73 4.51 0.16
C GLN A 160 -10.93 4.87 1.64
N MET A 161 -10.06 4.37 2.53
CA MET A 161 -10.08 4.67 3.95
C MET A 161 -9.93 6.18 4.22
N MET A 162 -8.93 6.81 3.58
CA MET A 162 -8.68 8.25 3.70
C MET A 162 -9.85 9.09 3.17
N ALA A 163 -10.43 8.71 2.04
CA ALA A 163 -11.62 9.38 1.49
C ALA A 163 -12.79 9.31 2.47
N GLN A 164 -13.08 8.13 3.04
CA GLN A 164 -14.15 7.95 4.02
C GLN A 164 -13.99 8.85 5.25
N VAL A 165 -12.82 8.83 5.89
CA VAL A 165 -12.59 9.57 7.15
C VAL A 165 -12.47 11.08 6.95
N THR A 166 -12.29 11.53 5.71
CA THR A 166 -12.26 12.95 5.35
C THR A 166 -13.54 13.46 4.68
N GLY A 167 -14.56 12.58 4.52
CA GLY A 167 -15.86 12.93 3.94
C GLY A 167 -15.82 13.14 2.43
N LEU A 168 -14.82 12.62 1.73
CA LEU A 168 -14.67 12.70 0.28
C LEU A 168 -15.03 11.37 -0.39
N LYS A 169 -15.24 11.40 -1.72
CA LYS A 169 -15.30 10.18 -2.53
C LYS A 169 -13.90 9.75 -2.96
N ALA A 170 -13.65 8.45 -3.06
CA ALA A 170 -12.41 7.96 -3.64
C ALA A 170 -12.35 8.32 -5.14
N GLY A 171 -11.20 8.82 -5.57
CA GLY A 171 -10.90 9.19 -6.94
C GLY A 171 -9.96 8.20 -7.61
N ASP A 172 -8.90 8.72 -8.22
CA ASP A 172 -7.91 7.94 -8.92
C ASP A 172 -6.76 7.52 -8.00
N PHE A 173 -6.35 6.27 -8.08
CA PHE A 173 -5.03 5.83 -7.65
C PHE A 173 -4.07 5.87 -8.83
N VAL A 174 -3.02 6.67 -8.72
CA VAL A 174 -1.95 6.81 -9.72
C VAL A 174 -0.70 6.15 -9.18
N HIS A 175 -0.19 5.15 -9.88
CA HIS A 175 0.98 4.38 -9.46
C HIS A 175 2.15 4.65 -10.40
N THR A 176 3.14 5.38 -9.93
CA THR A 176 4.36 5.72 -10.68
C THR A 176 5.50 4.81 -10.24
N LEU A 177 6.06 4.07 -11.17
CA LEU A 177 7.14 3.11 -10.96
C LEU A 177 8.47 3.70 -11.46
N GLY A 178 9.50 3.56 -10.66
CA GLY A 178 10.89 3.82 -11.05
C GLY A 178 11.44 2.66 -11.87
N ASP A 179 12.16 1.72 -11.23
CA ASP A 179 12.58 0.47 -11.84
C ASP A 179 11.43 -0.54 -11.75
N ALA A 180 10.73 -0.77 -12.87
CA ALA A 180 9.69 -1.78 -12.99
C ALA A 180 10.28 -3.02 -13.65
N HIS A 181 10.31 -4.14 -12.91
CA HIS A 181 11.04 -5.32 -13.34
C HIS A 181 10.28 -6.64 -13.15
N ILE A 182 10.67 -7.61 -13.97
CA ILE A 182 10.28 -9.01 -13.85
C ILE A 182 11.55 -9.81 -13.65
N TYR A 183 11.62 -10.57 -12.54
CA TYR A 183 12.72 -11.49 -12.27
C TYR A 183 12.71 -12.67 -13.25
N LEU A 184 13.90 -13.16 -13.61
CA LEU A 184 14.02 -14.23 -14.62
C LEU A 184 13.39 -15.56 -14.16
N ASN A 185 13.40 -15.82 -12.84
CA ASN A 185 12.74 -16.98 -12.24
C ASN A 185 11.22 -16.91 -12.22
N HIS A 186 10.61 -15.79 -12.64
CA HIS A 186 9.17 -15.60 -12.75
C HIS A 186 8.64 -15.64 -14.20
N LEU A 187 9.48 -15.87 -15.21
CA LEU A 187 9.07 -15.79 -16.62
C LEU A 187 7.97 -16.79 -16.98
N GLU A 188 8.05 -18.02 -16.49
CA GLU A 188 7.01 -19.04 -16.73
C GLU A 188 5.67 -18.65 -16.11
N GLN A 189 5.71 -18.11 -14.87
CA GLN A 189 4.54 -17.62 -14.16
C GLN A 189 3.90 -16.43 -14.87
N VAL A 190 4.71 -15.50 -15.35
CA VAL A 190 4.25 -14.32 -16.10
C VAL A 190 3.61 -14.77 -17.42
N HIS A 191 4.25 -15.67 -18.17
CA HIS A 191 3.68 -16.21 -19.39
C HIS A 191 2.33 -16.89 -19.13
N LEU A 192 2.22 -17.70 -18.08
CA LEU A 192 0.95 -18.32 -17.68
C LEU A 192 -0.10 -17.24 -17.35
N GLN A 193 0.27 -16.22 -16.60
CA GLN A 193 -0.64 -15.13 -16.23
C GLN A 193 -1.15 -14.37 -17.45
N LEU A 194 -0.30 -14.13 -18.45
CA LEU A 194 -0.65 -13.44 -19.70
C LEU A 194 -1.62 -14.22 -20.60
N THR A 195 -1.79 -15.54 -20.39
CA THR A 195 -2.81 -16.35 -21.09
C THR A 195 -4.21 -16.18 -20.50
N ARG A 196 -4.36 -15.48 -19.36
CA ARG A 196 -5.62 -15.37 -18.65
C ARG A 196 -6.31 -14.06 -18.94
N GLU A 197 -7.58 -14.13 -19.35
CA GLU A 197 -8.41 -12.96 -19.55
C GLU A 197 -8.76 -12.30 -18.19
N PRO A 198 -8.62 -10.98 -18.03
CA PRO A 198 -9.08 -10.28 -16.85
C PRO A 198 -10.59 -10.49 -16.63
N ARG A 199 -10.99 -10.60 -15.37
CA ARG A 199 -12.40 -10.67 -14.95
C ARG A 199 -12.85 -9.34 -14.36
N PRO A 200 -14.16 -9.12 -14.18
CA PRO A 200 -14.68 -7.89 -13.56
C PRO A 200 -14.01 -7.61 -12.22
N LEU A 201 -13.75 -6.33 -11.96
CA LEU A 201 -13.18 -5.90 -10.69
C LEU A 201 -14.16 -6.17 -9.53
N PRO A 202 -13.63 -6.58 -8.36
CA PRO A 202 -14.43 -6.68 -7.15
C PRO A 202 -14.77 -5.31 -6.58
N GLN A 203 -15.61 -5.30 -5.54
CA GLN A 203 -15.91 -4.12 -4.77
C GLN A 203 -15.37 -4.28 -3.33
N MET A 204 -14.73 -3.25 -2.82
CA MET A 204 -14.34 -3.15 -1.42
C MET A 204 -15.34 -2.25 -0.69
N VAL A 205 -16.00 -2.80 0.32
CA VAL A 205 -16.93 -2.08 1.18
C VAL A 205 -16.28 -1.89 2.54
N LEU A 206 -16.24 -0.65 3.01
CA LEU A 206 -15.74 -0.29 4.33
C LEU A 206 -16.92 -0.09 5.30
N ASN A 207 -16.73 -0.44 6.57
CA ASN A 207 -17.70 -0.12 7.63
C ASN A 207 -17.88 1.42 7.69
N PRO A 208 -19.06 1.96 7.37
CA PRO A 208 -19.29 3.39 7.29
C PRO A 208 -19.25 4.10 8.65
N GLU A 209 -19.31 3.35 9.75
CA GLU A 209 -19.25 3.92 11.10
C GLU A 209 -17.84 4.32 11.52
N VAL A 210 -16.81 3.80 10.86
CA VAL A 210 -15.42 4.17 11.17
C VAL A 210 -15.12 5.56 10.61
N LYS A 211 -14.78 6.50 11.52
CA LYS A 211 -14.51 7.92 11.22
C LYS A 211 -13.08 8.36 11.50
N ASP A 212 -12.28 7.48 12.08
CA ASP A 212 -10.85 7.70 12.36
C ASP A 212 -10.04 6.69 11.57
N ILE A 213 -9.01 7.16 10.83
CA ILE A 213 -8.13 6.31 10.02
C ILE A 213 -7.40 5.24 10.85
N PHE A 214 -7.19 5.50 12.12
CA PHE A 214 -6.49 4.61 13.05
C PHE A 214 -7.41 3.64 13.79
N ALA A 215 -8.74 3.77 13.61
CA ALA A 215 -9.73 2.92 14.28
C ALA A 215 -10.15 1.69 13.45
N PHE A 216 -9.77 1.62 12.18
CA PHE A 216 -10.10 0.47 11.34
C PHE A 216 -9.52 -0.83 11.89
N GLN A 217 -10.35 -1.88 11.86
CA GLN A 217 -10.01 -3.26 12.17
C GLN A 217 -10.23 -4.14 10.93
N TYR A 218 -9.70 -5.36 10.93
CA TYR A 218 -9.84 -6.27 9.80
C TYR A 218 -11.30 -6.54 9.41
N GLU A 219 -12.19 -6.61 10.38
CA GLU A 219 -13.62 -6.86 10.21
C GLU A 219 -14.39 -5.70 9.55
N ASP A 220 -13.78 -4.53 9.45
CA ASP A 220 -14.37 -3.36 8.79
C ASP A 220 -14.26 -3.40 7.27
N PHE A 221 -13.60 -4.42 6.72
CA PHE A 221 -13.38 -4.58 5.29
C PHE A 221 -14.14 -5.78 4.73
N GLN A 222 -15.01 -5.54 3.75
CA GLN A 222 -15.75 -6.60 3.05
C GLN A 222 -15.47 -6.55 1.55
N LEU A 223 -14.86 -7.62 1.02
CA LEU A 223 -14.65 -7.78 -0.41
C LEU A 223 -15.85 -8.51 -1.03
N LEU A 224 -16.48 -7.88 -2.03
CA LEU A 224 -17.63 -8.44 -2.77
C LEU A 224 -17.23 -8.77 -4.21
N ASN A 225 -17.79 -9.84 -4.74
CA ASN A 225 -17.67 -10.23 -6.16
C ASN A 225 -16.23 -10.48 -6.64
N TYR A 226 -15.34 -10.95 -5.77
CA TYR A 226 -13.98 -11.31 -6.17
C TYR A 226 -13.95 -12.73 -6.75
N ASP A 227 -13.85 -12.83 -8.07
CA ASP A 227 -13.76 -14.08 -8.83
C ASP A 227 -12.44 -14.12 -9.62
N PRO A 228 -11.29 -14.33 -8.98
CA PRO A 228 -9.99 -14.38 -9.65
C PRO A 228 -9.72 -15.76 -10.27
N HIS A 229 -8.80 -15.76 -11.25
CA HIS A 229 -8.14 -17.01 -11.63
C HIS A 229 -7.33 -17.60 -10.46
N PRO A 230 -7.00 -18.89 -10.47
CA PRO A 230 -6.22 -19.53 -9.41
C PRO A 230 -4.89 -18.81 -9.14
N HIS A 231 -4.41 -18.92 -7.91
CA HIS A 231 -3.10 -18.38 -7.51
C HIS A 231 -1.98 -18.95 -8.38
N ILE A 232 -0.98 -18.12 -8.66
CA ILE A 232 0.28 -18.53 -9.28
C ILE A 232 1.39 -18.24 -8.27
N ALA A 233 2.03 -19.30 -7.77
CA ALA A 233 3.12 -19.16 -6.81
C ALA A 233 4.39 -18.64 -7.49
N GLY A 234 5.14 -17.80 -6.78
CA GLY A 234 6.48 -17.35 -7.16
C GLY A 234 7.38 -17.33 -5.94
N VAL A 235 8.64 -17.63 -6.13
CA VAL A 235 9.67 -17.53 -5.07
C VAL A 235 10.18 -16.11 -5.05
N VAL A 236 10.22 -15.50 -3.85
CA VAL A 236 10.80 -14.16 -3.68
C VAL A 236 12.25 -14.17 -4.19
N ALA A 237 12.59 -13.20 -5.02
CA ALA A 237 13.93 -12.98 -5.52
C ALA A 237 14.45 -11.66 -4.93
N VAL A 238 15.72 -11.68 -4.47
CA VAL A 238 16.42 -10.54 -3.87
C VAL A 238 17.62 -10.20 -4.74
#